data_bf036fb4eba256116a29a01ecb8ae2fa
#
_entry.id   bf036fb4eba256116a29a01ecb8ae2fa
#
_cell.length_a   1.000
_cell.length_b   1.000
_cell.length_c   1.000
_cell.angle_alpha   90.00
_cell.angle_beta   90.00
_cell.angle_gamma   90.00
#
_symmetry.space_group_name_H-M   'P 1'
#
loop_
_entity.id
_entity.type
_entity.pdbx_description
1 polymer ?
#
loop_
_entity_poly.entity_id
_entity_poly.type
_entity_poly.pdbx_seq_one_letter_code
_entity_poly.pdbx_strand_id
1 'polypeptide(L)'
;LSTFSAQEFLGQICLSFAASCVDTDIEFSSLIAPDLPSLTADRLKLHEAILNLLRNAREAISSAGSIRLEAVLKDQMLQITISDTGCGISPEYLDTIFDPFVTYKPDGTGLGLAIVSRTITAHAGTVTVTSSCGKGTSFLLLLPIT
;
A
#
# COMPACT_ATOMS: atom_id res chain seq x y z
N LEU A 1 19.32 -3.58 7.45
CA LEU A 1 18.15 -3.64 8.34
C LEU A 1 18.33 -2.72 9.53
N SER A 2 17.25 -2.12 9.97
CA SER A 2 17.25 -1.27 11.16
C SER A 2 15.96 -1.52 11.94
N THR A 3 15.98 -1.13 13.22
CA THR A 3 14.80 -1.22 14.09
C THR A 3 14.24 0.17 14.31
N PHE A 4 12.95 0.33 14.09
CA PHE A 4 12.29 1.64 14.19
C PHE A 4 10.83 1.47 14.63
N SER A 5 10.22 2.55 15.10
CA SER A 5 8.82 2.55 15.49
C SER A 5 7.94 2.43 14.25
N ALA A 6 7.13 1.38 14.19
CA ALA A 6 6.18 1.20 13.08
C ALA A 6 5.17 2.36 13.05
N GLN A 7 4.71 2.80 14.21
CA GLN A 7 3.75 3.89 14.30
C GLN A 7 4.31 5.20 13.73
N GLU A 8 5.53 5.55 14.12
CA GLU A 8 6.17 6.77 13.62
C GLU A 8 6.47 6.69 12.13
N PHE A 9 6.95 5.54 11.70
CA PHE A 9 7.27 5.28 10.29
C PHE A 9 6.04 5.46 9.40
N LEU A 10 4.95 4.78 9.75
CA LEU A 10 3.70 4.87 8.99
C LEU A 10 3.07 6.26 9.09
N GLY A 11 3.15 6.88 10.28
CA GLY A 11 2.64 8.22 10.48
C GLY A 11 3.30 9.24 9.58
N GLN A 12 4.61 9.15 9.40
CA GLN A 12 5.35 10.06 8.52
C GLN A 12 4.96 9.88 7.06
N ILE A 13 4.79 8.64 6.62
CA ILE A 13 4.35 8.34 5.25
C ILE A 13 2.96 8.91 5.01
N CYS A 14 2.04 8.69 5.95
CA CYS A 14 0.67 9.18 5.82
C CYS A 14 0.60 10.70 5.81
N LEU A 15 1.39 11.36 6.66
CA LEU A 15 1.43 12.82 6.72
C LEU A 15 1.92 13.41 5.39
N SER A 16 2.97 12.84 4.83
CA SER A 16 3.53 13.28 3.56
C SER A 16 2.55 13.05 2.40
N PHE A 17 1.91 11.88 2.38
CA PHE A 17 0.96 11.57 1.32
C PHE A 17 -0.30 12.44 1.41
N ALA A 18 -0.80 12.68 2.63
CA ALA A 18 -1.95 13.56 2.86
C ALA A 18 -1.67 14.97 2.32
N ALA A 19 -0.45 15.48 2.52
CA ALA A 19 -0.08 16.78 2.00
C ALA A 19 -0.15 16.82 0.46
N SER A 20 0.16 15.72 -0.21
CA SER A 20 0.09 15.64 -1.67
C SER A 20 -1.35 15.61 -2.21
N CYS A 21 -2.33 15.34 -1.35
CA CYS A 21 -3.74 15.29 -1.74
C CYS A 21 -4.52 16.58 -1.45
N VAL A 22 -3.89 17.57 -0.82
CA VAL A 22 -4.58 18.77 -0.30
C VAL A 22 -5.36 19.54 -1.36
N ASP A 23 -4.79 19.73 -2.53
CA ASP A 23 -5.46 20.50 -3.60
C ASP A 23 -6.15 19.60 -4.63
N THR A 24 -6.50 18.38 -4.23
CA THR A 24 -7.17 17.42 -5.10
C THR A 24 -8.53 17.07 -4.52
N ASP A 25 -9.35 16.38 -5.32
CA ASP A 25 -10.64 15.84 -4.88
C ASP A 25 -10.49 14.44 -4.28
N ILE A 26 -9.29 14.08 -3.85
CA ILE A 26 -9.02 12.81 -3.19
C ILE A 26 -8.96 13.05 -1.69
N GLU A 27 -9.82 12.33 -0.95
CA GLU A 27 -9.84 12.36 0.50
C GLU A 27 -9.00 11.21 1.04
N PHE A 28 -7.90 11.54 1.73
CA PHE A 28 -7.03 10.54 2.33
C PHE A 28 -7.27 10.49 3.84
N SER A 29 -7.43 9.28 4.36
CA SER A 29 -7.55 9.04 5.79
C SER A 29 -6.62 7.92 6.22
N SER A 30 -6.19 7.96 7.48
CA SER A 30 -5.35 6.90 8.04
C SER A 30 -5.82 6.55 9.44
N LEU A 31 -5.70 5.26 9.76
CA LEU A 31 -6.00 4.75 11.09
C LEU A 31 -4.85 3.83 11.49
N ILE A 32 -3.94 4.35 12.30
CA ILE A 32 -2.76 3.64 12.76
C ILE A 32 -2.94 3.32 14.23
N ALA A 33 -2.93 2.03 14.58
CA ALA A 33 -3.10 1.61 15.98
C ALA A 33 -2.00 2.23 16.84
N PRO A 34 -2.33 2.71 18.06
CA PRO A 34 -1.35 3.41 18.90
C PRO A 34 -0.33 2.49 19.56
N ASP A 35 -0.59 1.18 19.57
CA ASP A 35 0.22 0.18 20.29
C ASP A 35 1.06 -0.68 19.35
N LEU A 36 1.39 -0.19 18.16
CA LEU A 36 2.22 -0.95 17.23
C LEU A 36 3.64 -1.10 17.77
N PRO A 37 4.20 -2.32 17.66
CA PRO A 37 5.56 -2.56 18.13
C PRO A 37 6.60 -1.97 17.17
N SER A 38 7.87 -1.99 17.61
CA SER A 38 8.97 -1.69 16.71
C SER A 38 9.09 -2.77 15.64
N LEU A 39 9.57 -2.36 14.49
CA LEU A 39 9.74 -3.22 13.34
C LEU A 39 11.22 -3.24 12.95
N THR A 40 11.75 -4.43 12.67
CA THR A 40 13.10 -4.57 12.12
C THR A 40 12.97 -4.87 10.63
N ALA A 41 13.42 -3.93 9.80
CA ALA A 41 13.19 -4.00 8.37
C ALA A 41 14.18 -3.10 7.61
N ASP A 42 14.19 -3.24 6.30
CA ASP A 42 14.85 -2.26 5.42
C ASP A 42 13.91 -1.08 5.27
N ARG A 43 14.16 -0.03 6.03
CA ARG A 43 13.28 1.14 6.12
C ARG A 43 13.04 1.81 4.76
N LEU A 44 14.09 1.96 3.97
CA LEU A 44 13.97 2.63 2.67
C LEU A 44 13.15 1.81 1.69
N LYS A 45 13.40 0.51 1.63
CA LYS A 45 12.66 -0.37 0.72
C LYS A 45 11.21 -0.49 1.12
N LEU A 46 10.94 -0.59 2.42
CA LEU A 46 9.57 -0.68 2.92
C LEU A 46 8.81 0.62 2.66
N HIS A 47 9.47 1.77 2.87
CA HIS A 47 8.91 3.07 2.54
C HIS A 47 8.51 3.13 1.07
N GLU A 48 9.41 2.71 0.18
CA GLU A 48 9.15 2.70 -1.26
C GLU A 48 7.97 1.81 -1.62
N ALA A 49 7.89 0.62 -1.02
CA ALA A 49 6.79 -0.30 -1.29
C ALA A 49 5.44 0.30 -0.91
N ILE A 50 5.33 0.87 0.29
CA ILE A 50 4.08 1.47 0.76
C ILE A 50 3.73 2.69 -0.10
N LEU A 51 4.70 3.51 -0.44
CA LEU A 51 4.46 4.67 -1.29
C LEU A 51 4.01 4.27 -2.69
N ASN A 52 4.55 3.19 -3.24
CA ASN A 52 4.08 2.65 -4.52
C ASN A 52 2.60 2.27 -4.47
N LEU A 53 2.16 1.64 -3.38
CA LEU A 53 0.74 1.29 -3.23
C LEU A 53 -0.15 2.53 -3.09
N LEU A 54 0.30 3.54 -2.35
CA LEU A 54 -0.45 4.79 -2.21
C LEU A 54 -0.54 5.54 -3.54
N ARG A 55 0.54 5.61 -4.29
CA ARG A 55 0.53 6.21 -5.62
C ARG A 55 -0.37 5.45 -6.58
N ASN A 56 -0.35 4.15 -6.50
CA ASN A 56 -1.20 3.29 -7.32
C ASN A 56 -2.68 3.58 -7.03
N ALA A 57 -3.03 3.73 -5.76
CA ALA A 57 -4.38 4.09 -5.35
C ALA A 57 -4.79 5.45 -5.93
N ARG A 58 -3.91 6.44 -5.86
CA ARG A 58 -4.19 7.78 -6.38
C ARG A 58 -4.40 7.75 -7.90
N GLU A 59 -3.56 7.00 -8.61
CA GLU A 59 -3.67 6.88 -10.07
C GLU A 59 -4.94 6.15 -10.52
N ALA A 60 -5.49 5.29 -9.66
CA ALA A 60 -6.72 4.59 -9.96
C ALA A 60 -7.97 5.48 -9.85
N ILE A 61 -7.85 6.63 -9.22
CA ILE A 61 -8.95 7.58 -9.04
C ILE A 61 -8.86 8.64 -10.15
N SER A 62 -9.87 8.68 -11.01
CA SER A 62 -9.84 9.56 -12.19
C SER A 62 -10.21 11.00 -11.86
N SER A 63 -11.15 11.25 -10.95
CA SER A 63 -11.60 12.60 -10.62
C SER A 63 -11.69 12.81 -9.12
N ALA A 64 -12.59 12.13 -8.44
CA ALA A 64 -12.80 12.26 -7.01
C ALA A 64 -12.92 10.88 -6.38
N GLY A 65 -12.47 10.76 -5.14
CA GLY A 65 -12.56 9.50 -4.43
C GLY A 65 -11.84 9.56 -3.09
N SER A 66 -11.66 8.40 -2.49
CA SER A 66 -11.02 8.30 -1.19
C SER A 66 -9.98 7.19 -1.17
N ILE A 67 -8.97 7.40 -0.32
CA ILE A 67 -7.89 6.44 -0.07
C ILE A 67 -7.78 6.31 1.45
N ARG A 68 -7.65 5.08 1.93
CA ARG A 68 -7.52 4.82 3.36
C ARG A 68 -6.37 3.86 3.63
N LEU A 69 -5.55 4.18 4.61
CA LEU A 69 -4.51 3.31 5.12
C LEU A 69 -4.86 2.93 6.56
N GLU A 70 -4.89 1.64 6.84
CA GLU A 70 -5.10 1.13 8.19
C GLU A 70 -3.94 0.24 8.57
N ALA A 71 -3.47 0.36 9.82
CA ALA A 71 -2.39 -0.47 10.34
C ALA A 71 -2.74 -0.95 11.73
N VAL A 72 -2.75 -2.27 11.91
CA VAL A 72 -3.04 -2.90 13.19
C VAL A 72 -2.08 -4.07 13.42
N LEU A 73 -1.94 -4.46 14.68
CA LEU A 73 -1.25 -5.68 15.06
C LEU A 73 -2.29 -6.78 15.22
N LYS A 74 -2.14 -7.87 14.49
CA LYS A 74 -3.06 -9.00 14.59
C LYS A 74 -2.27 -10.30 14.43
N ASP A 75 -2.41 -11.21 15.39
CA ASP A 75 -1.73 -12.53 15.38
C ASP A 75 -0.21 -12.39 15.20
N GLN A 76 0.39 -11.40 15.88
CA GLN A 76 1.82 -11.10 15.84
C GLN A 76 2.31 -10.70 14.45
N MET A 77 1.41 -10.22 13.62
CA MET A 77 1.73 -9.69 12.31
C MET A 77 1.30 -8.23 12.25
N LEU A 78 2.14 -7.39 11.66
CA LEU A 78 1.75 -6.04 11.31
C LEU A 78 0.90 -6.13 10.05
N GLN A 79 -0.34 -5.71 10.15
CA GLN A 79 -1.29 -5.77 9.05
C GLN A 79 -1.54 -4.36 8.55
N ILE A 80 -1.17 -4.10 7.30
CA ILE A 80 -1.36 -2.79 6.66
C ILE A 80 -2.31 -2.97 5.49
N THR A 81 -3.42 -2.24 5.51
CA THR A 81 -4.41 -2.26 4.44
C THR A 81 -4.46 -0.90 3.77
N ILE A 82 -4.34 -0.88 2.45
CA ILE A 82 -4.46 0.33 1.64
C ILE A 82 -5.61 0.14 0.68
N SER A 83 -6.66 0.93 0.85
CA SER A 83 -7.91 0.81 0.10
C SER A 83 -8.19 2.09 -0.67
N ASP A 84 -8.70 1.97 -1.88
CA ASP A 84 -9.13 3.11 -2.69
C ASP A 84 -10.51 2.85 -3.28
N THR A 85 -11.15 3.94 -3.71
CA THR A 85 -12.44 3.90 -4.40
C THR A 85 -12.28 4.17 -5.90
N GLY A 86 -11.14 3.78 -6.46
CA GLY A 86 -10.82 4.01 -7.86
C GLY A 86 -11.51 3.04 -8.81
N CYS A 87 -10.94 2.91 -10.00
CA CYS A 87 -11.55 2.13 -11.08
C CYS A 87 -11.54 0.62 -10.84
N GLY A 88 -10.75 0.14 -9.89
CA GLY A 88 -10.60 -1.29 -9.65
C GLY A 88 -9.72 -1.97 -10.69
N ILE A 89 -9.54 -3.27 -10.53
CA ILE A 89 -8.73 -4.10 -11.41
C ILE A 89 -9.60 -5.22 -11.96
N SER A 90 -9.56 -5.42 -13.28
CA SER A 90 -10.29 -6.52 -13.90
C SER A 90 -9.80 -7.87 -13.38
N PRO A 91 -10.70 -8.85 -13.19
CA PRO A 91 -10.30 -10.18 -12.70
C PRO A 91 -9.21 -10.83 -13.52
N GLU A 92 -9.14 -10.56 -14.81
CA GLU A 92 -8.13 -11.12 -15.70
C GLU A 92 -6.69 -10.69 -15.36
N TYR A 93 -6.53 -9.56 -14.64
CA TYR A 93 -5.22 -9.06 -14.26
C TYR A 93 -4.83 -9.41 -12.83
N LEU A 94 -5.78 -9.81 -11.99
CA LEU A 94 -5.52 -9.99 -10.55
C LEU A 94 -4.44 -11.04 -10.25
N ASP A 95 -4.33 -12.07 -11.07
CA ASP A 95 -3.33 -13.12 -10.86
C ASP A 95 -1.92 -12.72 -11.26
N THR A 96 -1.77 -11.66 -12.06
CA THR A 96 -0.48 -11.30 -12.65
C THR A 96 -0.03 -9.87 -12.36
N ILE A 97 -0.79 -9.10 -11.56
CA ILE A 97 -0.47 -7.68 -11.34
C ILE A 97 0.87 -7.46 -10.63
N PHE A 98 1.38 -8.47 -9.92
CA PHE A 98 2.68 -8.39 -9.24
C PHE A 98 3.85 -8.87 -10.12
N ASP A 99 3.58 -9.38 -11.30
CA ASP A 99 4.63 -9.80 -12.23
C ASP A 99 5.27 -8.56 -12.87
N PRO A 100 6.59 -8.61 -13.13
CA PRO A 100 7.26 -7.48 -13.79
C PRO A 100 6.65 -7.17 -15.14
N PHE A 101 6.52 -5.87 -15.46
CA PHE A 101 6.04 -5.35 -16.74
C PHE A 101 4.56 -5.60 -17.03
N VAL A 102 3.83 -6.23 -16.13
CA VAL A 102 2.37 -6.34 -16.25
C VAL A 102 1.77 -5.04 -15.76
N THR A 103 0.98 -4.37 -16.59
CA THR A 103 0.30 -3.14 -16.21
C THR A 103 -1.08 -3.09 -16.82
N TYR A 104 -2.03 -2.58 -16.05
CA TYR A 104 -3.38 -2.29 -16.50
C TYR A 104 -3.57 -0.79 -16.74
N LYS A 105 -2.50 0.00 -16.66
CA LYS A 105 -2.49 1.44 -16.88
C LYS A 105 -1.76 1.77 -18.18
N PRO A 106 -2.30 2.67 -19.02
CA PRO A 106 -1.67 3.02 -20.29
C PRO A 106 -0.23 3.55 -20.14
N ASP A 107 0.04 4.29 -19.06
CA ASP A 107 1.34 4.93 -18.84
C ASP A 107 2.19 4.21 -17.79
N GLY A 108 1.76 3.03 -17.34
CA GLY A 108 2.47 2.31 -16.31
C GLY A 108 3.64 1.51 -16.84
N THR A 109 4.70 1.38 -16.04
CA THR A 109 5.86 0.56 -16.37
C THR A 109 5.68 -0.91 -16.03
N GLY A 110 4.72 -1.23 -15.16
CA GLY A 110 4.52 -2.59 -14.66
C GLY A 110 5.52 -3.01 -13.60
N LEU A 111 6.33 -2.08 -13.07
CA LEU A 111 7.37 -2.40 -12.08
C LEU A 111 6.98 -2.08 -10.64
N GLY A 112 6.05 -1.13 -10.43
CA GLY A 112 5.70 -0.67 -9.08
C GLY A 112 5.18 -1.80 -8.19
N LEU A 113 4.24 -2.59 -8.67
CA LEU A 113 3.67 -3.70 -7.91
C LEU A 113 4.64 -4.87 -7.78
N ALA A 114 5.49 -5.11 -8.78
CA ALA A 114 6.54 -6.12 -8.68
C ALA A 114 7.55 -5.77 -7.58
N ILE A 115 7.88 -4.49 -7.44
CA ILE A 115 8.77 -4.00 -6.36
C ILE A 115 8.10 -4.24 -5.01
N VAL A 116 6.82 -3.95 -4.88
CA VAL A 116 6.07 -4.20 -3.64
C VAL A 116 6.14 -5.67 -3.26
N SER A 117 5.81 -6.56 -4.18
CA SER A 117 5.83 -8.00 -3.93
C SER A 117 7.22 -8.49 -3.51
N ARG A 118 8.26 -8.05 -4.22
CA ARG A 118 9.64 -8.44 -3.91
C ARG A 118 10.04 -7.96 -2.51
N THR A 119 9.74 -6.71 -2.18
CA THR A 119 10.10 -6.13 -0.88
C THR A 119 9.41 -6.87 0.26
N ILE A 120 8.12 -7.09 0.14
CA ILE A 120 7.34 -7.75 1.19
C ILE A 120 7.78 -9.21 1.36
N THR A 121 8.02 -9.92 0.27
CA THR A 121 8.52 -11.29 0.31
C THR A 121 9.91 -11.35 0.97
N ALA A 122 10.78 -10.39 0.67
CA ALA A 122 12.11 -10.32 1.29
C ALA A 122 12.05 -10.08 2.80
N HIS A 123 10.94 -9.55 3.30
CA HIS A 123 10.68 -9.36 4.73
C HIS A 123 9.87 -10.50 5.34
N ALA A 124 9.79 -11.63 4.65
CA ALA A 124 9.01 -12.81 5.07
C ALA A 124 7.52 -12.53 5.24
N GLY A 125 7.02 -11.51 4.54
CA GLY A 125 5.62 -11.14 4.56
C GLY A 125 4.88 -11.57 3.31
N THR A 126 3.60 -11.20 3.25
CA THR A 126 2.75 -11.47 2.09
C THR A 126 2.00 -10.21 1.69
N VAL A 127 1.70 -10.11 0.40
CA VAL A 127 0.83 -9.06 -0.13
C VAL A 127 -0.30 -9.73 -0.91
N THR A 128 -1.52 -9.31 -0.64
CA THR A 128 -2.70 -9.81 -1.34
C THR A 128 -3.54 -8.62 -1.81
N VAL A 129 -4.38 -8.85 -2.79
CA VAL A 129 -5.23 -7.82 -3.39
C VAL A 129 -6.64 -8.33 -3.52
N THR A 130 -7.60 -7.46 -3.22
CA THR A 130 -9.02 -7.67 -3.57
C THR A 130 -9.48 -6.44 -4.34
N SER A 131 -10.24 -6.66 -5.39
CA SER A 131 -10.68 -5.57 -6.26
C SER A 131 -11.97 -5.93 -6.97
N SER A 132 -12.76 -4.92 -7.28
CA SER A 132 -13.94 -5.02 -8.12
C SER A 132 -13.95 -3.86 -9.09
N CYS A 133 -14.16 -4.12 -10.36
CA CYS A 133 -14.24 -3.09 -11.38
C CYS A 133 -15.28 -2.03 -11.00
N GLY A 134 -14.89 -0.77 -11.03
CA GLY A 134 -15.75 0.35 -10.72
C GLY A 134 -16.00 0.60 -9.24
N LYS A 135 -15.46 -0.23 -8.34
CA LYS A 135 -15.65 -0.08 -6.89
C LYS A 135 -14.39 0.21 -6.11
N GLY A 136 -13.23 -0.15 -6.66
CA GLY A 136 -11.96 0.13 -6.01
C GLY A 136 -11.14 -1.11 -5.73
N THR A 137 -10.03 -0.90 -5.02
CA THR A 137 -9.03 -1.92 -4.75
C THR A 137 -8.55 -1.82 -3.30
N SER A 138 -8.29 -2.97 -2.70
CA SER A 138 -7.65 -3.08 -1.40
C SER A 138 -6.41 -3.96 -1.49
N PHE A 139 -5.27 -3.45 -1.03
CA PHE A 139 -4.05 -4.23 -0.86
C PHE A 139 -3.84 -4.50 0.62
N LEU A 140 -3.52 -5.73 0.95
CA LEU A 140 -3.24 -6.16 2.31
C LEU A 140 -1.80 -6.64 2.43
N LEU A 141 -1.02 -5.97 3.27
CA LEU A 141 0.35 -6.37 3.60
C LEU A 141 0.36 -7.02 4.98
N LEU A 142 0.99 -8.19 5.08
CA LEU A 142 1.22 -8.85 6.36
C LEU A 142 2.72 -8.98 6.56
N LEU A 143 3.22 -8.38 7.63
CA LEU A 143 4.66 -8.38 7.95
C LEU A 143 4.88 -8.96 9.35
N PRO A 144 5.76 -9.97 9.48
CA PRO A 144 6.13 -10.45 10.82
C PRO A 144 6.85 -9.36 11.59
N ILE A 145 6.62 -9.28 12.89
CA ILE A 145 7.17 -8.22 13.73
C ILE A 145 8.53 -8.58 14.34
N THR A 146 9.00 -9.76 14.13
CA THR A 146 10.30 -10.20 14.69
C THR A 146 11.36 -10.32 13.61
#